data_3b41b427c6d6f5eda28b1df6ecbd1363
#
_entry.id   3b41b427c6d6f5eda28b1df6ecbd1363
#
_cell.length_a   1.000
_cell.length_b   1.000
_cell.length_c   1.000
_cell.angle_alpha   90.00
_cell.angle_beta   90.00
_cell.angle_gamma   90.00
#
_symmetry.space_group_name_H-M   'P 1'
#
loop_
_entity.id
_entity.type
_entity.pdbx_description
1 polymer ?
#
loop_
_entity_poly.entity_id
_entity_poly.type
_entity_poly.pdbx_seq_one_letter_code
_entity_poly.pdbx_strand_id
1 'polypeptide(L)'
;QTTARRVAALWLSLVLVAATGASPVHAERLVTDMAGRTVKVPDKVARVATIGPVPVLNSFVFAMGEAATIANNLPPNLGGSRWRFQYVVAPQIATLPVIQSGEGPSVEGVAQVAPDVVLTMDRPTIDLVERTRTPAIYLAWREPDDVKAAMRLLGALYDRPDAAEAYCRYFDETLAKVSARTDALRDAQRPRVLYANLKNLTQPHRIAEWWIAKAGGKSVTDDGRTSEAFNFSIEQVLHWDPEVIIVSAAHEIADAYADARIAGVSAIKNRRVYAVPMGAHVWGNRTAEQPLTILWAAKAFHPELFKDVAISEEVRAFYANFFKSKLSDNDIDVILEGRAGEH
;
A
#
# COMPACT_ATOMS: atom_id res chain seq x y z
N GLN A 1 68.10 29.75 69.69
CA GLN A 1 68.15 28.59 68.84
C GLN A 1 66.88 27.81 69.05
N THR A 2 65.84 28.01 68.20
CA THR A 2 64.71 27.10 68.08
C THR A 2 64.00 27.33 66.74
N THR A 3 64.09 26.38 65.91
CA THR A 3 63.54 26.31 64.55
C THR A 3 62.01 26.00 64.60
N ALA A 4 61.22 26.97 64.12
CA ALA A 4 59.77 26.74 63.92
C ALA A 4 59.49 26.07 62.57
N ARG A 5 58.93 24.86 62.58
CA ARG A 5 58.39 24.16 61.41
C ARG A 5 56.97 24.70 61.14
N ARG A 6 56.78 25.29 59.93
CA ARG A 6 55.47 25.60 59.38
C ARG A 6 54.91 24.39 58.66
N VAL A 7 53.79 23.87 59.12
CA VAL A 7 52.97 22.86 58.45
C VAL A 7 52.01 23.59 57.52
N ALA A 8 52.16 23.44 56.22
CA ALA A 8 51.20 23.92 55.23
C ALA A 8 50.11 22.86 55.03
N ALA A 9 48.90 23.14 55.38
CA ALA A 9 47.72 22.31 55.09
C ALA A 9 47.24 22.62 53.69
N LEU A 10 47.38 21.62 52.74
CA LEU A 10 46.79 21.65 51.42
C LEU A 10 45.29 21.27 51.55
N TRP A 11 44.42 22.20 51.27
CA TRP A 11 43.00 21.89 51.04
C TRP A 11 42.79 21.45 49.58
N LEU A 12 42.52 20.14 49.38
CA LEU A 12 42.16 19.59 48.08
C LEU A 12 40.63 19.79 47.88
N SER A 13 40.26 20.83 47.14
CA SER A 13 38.86 21.04 46.77
C SER A 13 38.46 20.06 45.67
N LEU A 14 37.69 19.05 46.05
CA LEU A 14 37.08 18.07 45.11
C LEU A 14 35.92 18.77 44.41
N VAL A 15 36.09 19.22 43.17
CA VAL A 15 35.00 19.71 42.33
C VAL A 15 34.25 18.52 41.77
N LEU A 16 33.09 18.18 42.36
CA LEU A 16 32.15 17.19 41.85
C LEU A 16 31.43 17.80 40.66
N VAL A 17 31.91 17.51 39.43
CA VAL A 17 31.18 17.85 38.21
C VAL A 17 30.00 16.89 38.13
N ALA A 18 28.82 17.35 38.55
CA ALA A 18 27.56 16.66 38.26
C ALA A 18 27.32 16.73 36.76
N ALA A 19 27.63 15.65 36.04
CA ALA A 19 27.19 15.43 34.68
C ALA A 19 25.66 15.29 34.70
N THR A 20 24.96 16.41 34.53
CA THR A 20 23.55 16.41 34.21
C THR A 20 23.43 15.74 32.85
N GLY A 21 23.04 14.45 32.84
CA GLY A 21 22.66 13.73 31.65
C GLY A 21 21.45 14.45 31.02
N ALA A 22 21.73 15.42 30.17
CA ALA A 22 20.71 15.94 29.27
C ALA A 22 20.27 14.75 28.40
N SER A 23 19.11 14.18 28.66
CA SER A 23 18.44 13.30 27.71
C SER A 23 18.44 14.05 26.37
N PRO A 24 18.81 13.42 25.26
CA PRO A 24 18.74 14.07 23.97
C PRO A 24 17.30 14.54 23.77
N VAL A 25 17.09 15.86 23.79
CA VAL A 25 15.85 16.45 23.34
C VAL A 25 15.80 16.10 21.84
N HIS A 26 15.03 15.08 21.50
CA HIS A 26 14.77 14.81 20.10
C HIS A 26 14.03 16.04 19.57
N ALA A 27 14.64 16.73 18.62
CA ALA A 27 13.97 17.82 17.94
C ALA A 27 12.67 17.25 17.34
N GLU A 28 11.60 18.01 17.47
CA GLU A 28 10.27 17.65 17.01
C GLU A 28 9.90 18.54 15.84
N ARG A 29 9.17 18.01 14.88
CA ARG A 29 8.60 18.77 13.78
C ARG A 29 7.10 18.55 13.68
N LEU A 30 6.43 19.44 12.98
CA LEU A 30 4.99 19.41 12.78
C LEU A 30 4.67 18.84 11.41
N VAL A 31 3.77 17.87 11.36
CA VAL A 31 3.26 17.28 10.12
C VAL A 31 1.73 17.41 10.14
N THR A 32 1.14 17.89 9.05
CA THR A 32 -0.32 17.95 8.90
C THR A 32 -0.80 16.69 8.21
N ASP A 33 -1.64 15.90 8.88
CA ASP A 33 -2.20 14.66 8.35
C ASP A 33 -3.39 14.88 7.40
N MET A 34 -3.89 13.81 6.79
CA MET A 34 -5.00 13.90 5.83
C MET A 34 -6.38 14.14 6.49
N ALA A 35 -6.45 14.21 7.81
CA ALA A 35 -7.60 14.72 8.56
C ALA A 35 -7.49 16.23 8.87
N GLY A 36 -6.40 16.88 8.44
CA GLY A 36 -6.10 18.30 8.74
C GLY A 36 -5.57 18.53 10.14
N ARG A 37 -5.16 17.48 10.88
CA ARG A 37 -4.59 17.60 12.21
C ARG A 37 -3.09 17.89 12.10
N THR A 38 -2.61 18.82 12.94
CA THR A 38 -1.18 19.05 13.08
C THR A 38 -0.63 18.15 14.19
N VAL A 39 0.26 17.24 13.82
CA VAL A 39 0.83 16.22 14.70
C VAL A 39 2.31 16.48 14.90
N LYS A 40 2.76 16.43 16.15
CA LYS A 40 4.18 16.49 16.50
C LYS A 40 4.80 15.12 16.30
N VAL A 41 5.85 15.05 15.52
CA VAL A 41 6.61 13.82 15.25
C VAL A 41 8.09 14.07 15.49
N PRO A 42 8.90 13.05 15.82
CA PRO A 42 10.35 13.20 15.91
C PRO A 42 10.95 13.67 14.59
N ASP A 43 12.02 14.43 14.62
CA ASP A 43 12.74 14.85 13.39
C ASP A 43 13.15 13.68 12.53
N LYS A 44 13.59 12.58 13.14
CA LYS A 44 13.90 11.35 12.48
C LYS A 44 12.89 10.25 12.86
N VAL A 45 12.14 9.78 11.88
CA VAL A 45 11.23 8.64 12.03
C VAL A 45 11.96 7.37 11.60
N ALA A 46 12.26 6.50 12.55
CA ALA A 46 13.00 5.26 12.34
C ALA A 46 12.15 4.01 12.61
N ARG A 47 11.04 4.15 13.33
CA ARG A 47 10.15 3.06 13.72
C ARG A 47 8.71 3.46 13.48
N VAL A 48 8.07 2.80 12.52
CA VAL A 48 6.68 3.06 12.13
C VAL A 48 5.85 1.84 12.40
N ALA A 49 4.78 1.98 13.18
CA ALA A 49 3.76 0.95 13.28
C ALA A 49 2.61 1.25 12.33
N THR A 50 2.05 0.22 11.71
CA THR A 50 0.92 0.31 10.80
C THR A 50 -0.27 -0.43 11.39
N ILE A 51 -1.41 0.26 11.53
CA ILE A 51 -2.62 -0.26 12.17
C ILE A 51 -3.85 0.01 11.28
N GLY A 52 -4.69 -1.00 11.13
CA GLY A 52 -5.85 -0.99 10.24
C GLY A 52 -5.59 -1.85 9.01
N PRO A 53 -5.71 -1.34 7.78
CA PRO A 53 -5.41 -2.09 6.56
C PRO A 53 -3.89 -2.19 6.35
N VAL A 54 -3.21 -2.96 7.20
CA VAL A 54 -1.75 -3.03 7.31
C VAL A 54 -1.04 -3.22 5.96
N PRO A 55 -1.45 -4.16 5.07
CA PRO A 55 -0.75 -4.33 3.79
C PRO A 55 -0.81 -3.10 2.88
N VAL A 56 -1.90 -2.33 2.92
CA VAL A 56 -2.02 -1.06 2.17
C VAL A 56 -1.06 -0.03 2.73
N LEU A 57 -1.09 0.18 4.06
CA LEU A 57 -0.21 1.13 4.75
C LEU A 57 1.26 0.80 4.50
N ASN A 58 1.62 -0.48 4.62
CA ASN A 58 2.96 -0.94 4.32
C ASN A 58 3.37 -0.64 2.86
N SER A 59 2.46 -0.82 1.90
CA SER A 59 2.78 -0.54 0.49
C SER A 59 3.17 0.93 0.26
N PHE A 60 2.57 1.87 1.00
CA PHE A 60 2.96 3.27 0.97
C PHE A 60 4.34 3.52 1.58
N VAL A 61 4.63 2.88 2.72
CA VAL A 61 5.95 2.94 3.36
C VAL A 61 7.02 2.34 2.43
N PHE A 62 6.69 1.24 1.77
CA PHE A 62 7.56 0.63 0.74
C PHE A 62 7.83 1.59 -0.41
N ALA A 63 6.80 2.28 -0.90
CA ALA A 63 6.92 3.22 -2.02
C ALA A 63 7.81 4.44 -1.69
N MET A 64 7.96 4.77 -0.40
CA MET A 64 8.95 5.74 0.07
C MET A 64 10.38 5.19 0.16
N GLY A 65 10.55 3.87 -0.03
CA GLY A 65 11.83 3.19 0.18
C GLY A 65 12.20 3.01 1.66
N GLU A 66 11.20 3.10 2.56
CA GLU A 66 11.38 3.10 4.01
C GLU A 66 10.87 1.79 4.68
N ALA A 67 10.83 0.69 3.92
CA ALA A 67 10.35 -0.62 4.39
C ALA A 67 11.01 -1.08 5.70
N ALA A 68 12.29 -0.74 5.90
CA ALA A 68 13.05 -1.08 7.10
C ALA A 68 12.52 -0.42 8.39
N THR A 69 11.74 0.65 8.27
CA THR A 69 11.18 1.35 9.44
C THR A 69 9.95 0.67 10.03
N ILE A 70 9.32 -0.27 9.31
CA ILE A 70 8.13 -0.97 9.80
C ILE A 70 8.48 -1.78 11.04
N ALA A 71 7.71 -1.58 12.11
CA ALA A 71 7.98 -2.07 13.45
C ALA A 71 6.99 -3.14 13.96
N ASN A 72 6.03 -3.58 13.12
CA ASN A 72 5.07 -4.63 13.47
C ASN A 72 4.82 -5.62 12.34
N ASN A 73 4.39 -6.82 12.70
CA ASN A 73 3.98 -7.86 11.75
C ASN A 73 2.56 -7.62 11.23
N LEU A 74 2.18 -8.35 10.20
CA LEU A 74 0.80 -8.43 9.73
C LEU A 74 -0.09 -9.08 10.80
N PRO A 75 -1.34 -8.65 10.94
CA PRO A 75 -2.29 -9.33 11.82
C PRO A 75 -2.59 -10.74 11.28
N PRO A 76 -2.97 -11.70 12.16
CA PRO A 76 -3.09 -13.13 11.79
C PRO A 76 -4.05 -13.41 10.62
N ASN A 77 -5.13 -12.63 10.50
CA ASN A 77 -6.10 -12.74 9.41
C ASN A 77 -5.54 -12.25 8.05
N LEU A 78 -4.40 -11.53 8.07
CA LEU A 78 -3.67 -11.08 6.89
C LEU A 78 -2.29 -11.76 6.79
N GLY A 79 -2.04 -12.78 7.60
CA GLY A 79 -0.88 -13.66 7.46
C GLY A 79 -1.08 -14.68 6.32
N GLY A 80 -0.01 -15.37 5.99
CA GLY A 80 -0.03 -16.45 5.02
C GLY A 80 0.52 -16.09 3.63
N SER A 81 0.51 -17.09 2.75
CA SER A 81 1.20 -17.04 1.45
C SER A 81 0.69 -15.93 0.53
N ARG A 82 -0.58 -15.57 0.63
CA ARG A 82 -1.18 -14.49 -0.17
C ARG A 82 -0.42 -13.17 -0.01
N TRP A 83 0.13 -12.90 1.16
CA TRP A 83 0.84 -11.67 1.48
C TRP A 83 2.37 -11.80 1.43
N ARG A 84 2.88 -12.83 0.72
CA ARG A 84 4.32 -13.13 0.67
C ARG A 84 5.18 -11.93 0.27
N PHE A 85 4.69 -11.07 -0.62
CA PHE A 85 5.48 -9.93 -1.09
C PHE A 85 5.64 -8.81 -0.05
N GLN A 86 4.82 -8.79 1.01
CA GLN A 86 5.11 -7.97 2.20
C GLN A 86 6.43 -8.39 2.83
N TYR A 87 6.67 -9.70 2.93
CA TYR A 87 7.89 -10.28 3.51
C TYR A 87 9.06 -10.31 2.53
N VAL A 88 8.82 -10.34 1.23
CA VAL A 88 9.89 -10.19 0.21
C VAL A 88 10.46 -8.78 0.24
N VAL A 89 9.60 -7.77 0.36
CA VAL A 89 10.03 -6.35 0.42
C VAL A 89 10.61 -6.01 1.80
N ALA A 90 10.03 -6.52 2.87
CA ALA A 90 10.39 -6.22 4.25
C ALA A 90 10.54 -7.51 5.09
N PRO A 91 11.62 -8.29 4.91
CA PRO A 91 11.79 -9.60 5.56
C PRO A 91 11.76 -9.54 7.09
N GLN A 92 12.19 -8.42 7.68
CA GLN A 92 12.19 -8.24 9.14
C GLN A 92 10.78 -8.33 9.74
N ILE A 93 9.73 -8.00 8.98
CA ILE A 93 8.33 -8.04 9.45
C ILE A 93 7.99 -9.43 10.03
N ALA A 94 8.52 -10.52 9.46
CA ALA A 94 8.22 -11.87 9.88
C ALA A 94 8.58 -12.18 11.36
N THR A 95 9.53 -11.44 11.92
CA THR A 95 10.01 -11.62 13.30
C THR A 95 9.50 -10.56 14.27
N LEU A 96 8.74 -9.58 13.76
CA LEU A 96 8.21 -8.48 14.56
C LEU A 96 6.91 -8.87 15.27
N PRO A 97 6.57 -8.21 16.39
CA PRO A 97 5.33 -8.48 17.10
C PRO A 97 4.09 -8.13 16.30
N VAL A 98 3.04 -8.89 16.51
CA VAL A 98 1.69 -8.58 16.05
C VAL A 98 1.05 -7.64 17.09
N ILE A 99 0.60 -6.47 16.64
CA ILE A 99 0.00 -5.45 17.51
C ILE A 99 -1.48 -5.19 17.20
N GLN A 100 -2.05 -5.97 16.30
CA GLN A 100 -3.45 -5.90 15.90
C GLN A 100 -4.02 -7.30 15.72
N SER A 101 -5.25 -7.51 16.15
CA SER A 101 -6.03 -8.74 15.93
C SER A 101 -7.40 -8.39 15.33
N GLY A 102 -8.29 -9.39 15.17
CA GLY A 102 -9.67 -9.16 14.75
C GLY A 102 -10.48 -8.27 15.70
N GLU A 103 -10.04 -8.10 16.94
CA GLU A 103 -10.66 -7.22 17.94
C GLU A 103 -10.15 -5.77 17.90
N GLY A 104 -9.19 -5.49 17.02
CA GLY A 104 -8.58 -4.17 16.87
C GLY A 104 -7.12 -4.09 17.34
N PRO A 105 -6.58 -2.86 17.45
CA PRO A 105 -5.21 -2.64 17.91
C PRO A 105 -5.02 -2.91 19.39
N SER A 106 -3.87 -3.49 19.75
CA SER A 106 -3.45 -3.68 21.14
C SER A 106 -2.67 -2.47 21.64
N VAL A 107 -3.22 -1.77 22.63
CA VAL A 107 -2.56 -0.62 23.28
C VAL A 107 -1.23 -1.05 23.91
N GLU A 108 -1.21 -2.20 24.58
CA GLU A 108 -0.01 -2.79 25.18
C GLU A 108 1.01 -3.16 24.11
N GLY A 109 0.55 -3.72 22.98
CA GLY A 109 1.40 -4.04 21.84
C GLY A 109 2.05 -2.79 21.22
N VAL A 110 1.31 -1.71 21.06
CA VAL A 110 1.85 -0.42 20.61
C VAL A 110 2.88 0.12 21.58
N ALA A 111 2.58 0.08 22.90
CA ALA A 111 3.50 0.55 23.93
C ALA A 111 4.78 -0.31 23.98
N GLN A 112 4.68 -1.63 23.79
CA GLN A 112 5.82 -2.55 23.76
C GLN A 112 6.72 -2.31 22.53
N VAL A 113 6.12 -2.09 21.35
CA VAL A 113 6.85 -1.79 20.12
C VAL A 113 7.51 -0.41 20.21
N ALA A 114 6.92 0.52 20.96
CA ALA A 114 7.39 1.90 21.14
C ALA A 114 7.76 2.55 19.78
N PRO A 115 6.82 2.67 18.83
CA PRO A 115 7.11 3.28 17.54
C PRO A 115 7.22 4.81 17.70
N ASP A 116 7.97 5.43 16.79
CA ASP A 116 8.06 6.89 16.67
C ASP A 116 6.72 7.49 16.21
N VAL A 117 5.99 6.73 15.39
CA VAL A 117 4.69 7.13 14.84
C VAL A 117 3.87 5.89 14.45
N VAL A 118 2.56 6.00 14.57
CA VAL A 118 1.60 5.04 14.03
C VAL A 118 0.95 5.62 12.77
N LEU A 119 0.90 4.85 11.69
CA LEU A 119 0.10 5.14 10.51
C LEU A 119 -1.22 4.38 10.58
N THR A 120 -2.32 5.05 10.32
CA THR A 120 -3.64 4.43 10.29
C THR A 120 -4.57 5.09 9.28
N MET A 121 -5.54 4.31 8.75
CA MET A 121 -6.68 4.80 7.96
C MET A 121 -7.99 4.78 8.75
N ASP A 122 -7.91 4.44 10.04
CA ASP A 122 -9.05 4.33 10.94
C ASP A 122 -9.02 5.42 12.02
N ARG A 123 -10.02 6.30 12.03
CA ARG A 123 -10.06 7.43 12.97
C ARG A 123 -10.18 6.99 14.44
N PRO A 124 -11.00 6.00 14.82
CA PRO A 124 -11.05 5.49 16.19
C PRO A 124 -9.70 4.99 16.71
N THR A 125 -8.86 4.44 15.84
CA THR A 125 -7.50 3.99 16.19
C THR A 125 -6.61 5.14 16.67
N ILE A 126 -6.82 6.35 16.18
CA ILE A 126 -6.03 7.53 16.57
C ILE A 126 -6.15 7.78 18.07
N ASP A 127 -7.39 7.90 18.58
CA ASP A 127 -7.66 8.19 19.99
C ASP A 127 -7.10 7.09 20.91
N LEU A 128 -7.14 5.84 20.44
CA LEU A 128 -6.62 4.70 21.18
C LEU A 128 -5.09 4.75 21.27
N VAL A 129 -4.42 5.02 20.15
CA VAL A 129 -2.95 5.07 20.07
C VAL A 129 -2.39 6.26 20.85
N GLU A 130 -3.03 7.42 20.78
CA GLU A 130 -2.57 8.63 21.47
C GLU A 130 -2.58 8.49 23.01
N ARG A 131 -3.36 7.54 23.57
CA ARG A 131 -3.27 7.16 25.00
C ARG A 131 -1.90 6.59 25.38
N THR A 132 -1.17 6.02 24.43
CA THR A 132 0.22 5.56 24.63
C THR A 132 1.24 6.67 24.52
N ARG A 133 0.82 7.92 24.27
CA ARG A 133 1.66 9.08 23.93
C ARG A 133 2.45 8.91 22.63
N THR A 134 2.06 7.99 21.78
CA THR A 134 2.63 7.81 20.44
C THR A 134 1.86 8.68 19.46
N PRO A 135 2.54 9.49 18.63
CA PRO A 135 1.87 10.23 17.58
C PRO A 135 1.18 9.30 16.57
N ALA A 136 -0.04 9.63 16.18
CA ALA A 136 -0.78 8.90 15.15
C ALA A 136 -1.03 9.81 13.94
N ILE A 137 -0.66 9.34 12.75
CA ILE A 137 -0.85 10.01 11.46
C ILE A 137 -1.99 9.31 10.72
N TYR A 138 -2.99 10.10 10.35
CA TYR A 138 -4.13 9.63 9.58
C TYR A 138 -3.84 9.72 8.07
N LEU A 139 -3.97 8.60 7.40
CA LEU A 139 -3.99 8.51 5.93
C LEU A 139 -5.44 8.27 5.46
N ALA A 140 -5.82 8.91 4.37
CA ALA A 140 -7.09 8.68 3.72
C ALA A 140 -6.87 8.20 2.29
N TRP A 141 -7.79 7.37 1.82
CA TRP A 141 -7.87 7.05 0.40
C TRP A 141 -9.34 6.88 0.03
N ARG A 142 -9.97 7.97 -0.36
CA ARG A 142 -11.37 8.01 -0.81
C ARG A 142 -11.43 8.20 -2.32
N GLU A 143 -10.63 9.14 -2.81
CA GLU A 143 -10.55 9.49 -4.22
C GLU A 143 -9.18 9.07 -4.80
N PRO A 144 -9.09 8.89 -6.12
CA PRO A 144 -7.86 8.42 -6.76
C PRO A 144 -6.61 9.28 -6.49
N ASP A 145 -6.78 10.60 -6.38
CA ASP A 145 -5.68 11.53 -6.12
C ASP A 145 -5.17 11.51 -4.68
N ASP A 146 -5.91 10.88 -3.76
CA ASP A 146 -5.48 10.74 -2.36
C ASP A 146 -4.16 9.96 -2.24
N VAL A 147 -3.85 9.07 -3.18
CA VAL A 147 -2.56 8.35 -3.19
C VAL A 147 -1.38 9.30 -3.27
N LYS A 148 -1.46 10.33 -4.12
CA LYS A 148 -0.39 11.33 -4.24
C LYS A 148 -0.31 12.21 -2.99
N ALA A 149 -1.46 12.57 -2.40
CA ALA A 149 -1.51 13.29 -1.13
C ALA A 149 -0.90 12.47 0.01
N ALA A 150 -1.20 11.17 0.09
CA ALA A 150 -0.61 10.26 1.07
C ALA A 150 0.91 10.14 0.88
N MET A 151 1.40 10.04 -0.36
CA MET A 151 2.83 9.99 -0.64
C MET A 151 3.54 11.28 -0.24
N ARG A 152 2.95 12.47 -0.51
CA ARG A 152 3.50 13.75 -0.06
C ARG A 152 3.52 13.89 1.46
N LEU A 153 2.48 13.42 2.13
CA LEU A 153 2.45 13.34 3.60
C LEU A 153 3.58 12.46 4.14
N LEU A 154 3.78 11.28 3.56
CA LEU A 154 4.91 10.42 3.96
C LEU A 154 6.26 11.04 3.60
N GLY A 155 6.36 11.76 2.47
CA GLY A 155 7.52 12.57 2.13
C GLY A 155 7.85 13.61 3.20
N ALA A 156 6.83 14.28 3.72
CA ALA A 156 6.98 15.18 4.85
C ALA A 156 7.33 14.43 6.15
N LEU A 157 6.74 13.24 6.39
CA LEU A 157 6.99 12.42 7.58
C LEU A 157 8.43 11.89 7.64
N TYR A 158 9.01 11.51 6.51
CA TYR A 158 10.37 10.95 6.44
C TYR A 158 11.44 11.98 6.08
N ASP A 159 11.06 13.24 5.91
CA ASP A 159 11.94 14.31 5.38
C ASP A 159 12.53 13.92 4.00
N ARG A 160 11.67 13.37 3.16
CA ARG A 160 12.02 12.90 1.81
C ARG A 160 11.02 13.37 0.73
N PRO A 161 10.83 14.69 0.58
CA PRO A 161 9.88 15.22 -0.38
C PRO A 161 10.22 14.82 -1.83
N ASP A 162 11.51 14.72 -2.17
CA ASP A 162 11.95 14.31 -3.51
C ASP A 162 11.52 12.89 -3.87
N ALA A 163 11.53 11.96 -2.90
CA ALA A 163 11.06 10.59 -3.11
C ALA A 163 9.55 10.55 -3.37
N ALA A 164 8.79 11.33 -2.61
CA ALA A 164 7.35 11.46 -2.80
C ALA A 164 7.01 12.06 -4.18
N GLU A 165 7.68 13.12 -4.59
CA GLU A 165 7.47 13.74 -5.92
C GLU A 165 7.95 12.85 -7.06
N ALA A 166 8.99 12.02 -6.86
CA ALA A 166 9.39 11.01 -7.84
C ALA A 166 8.30 9.98 -8.08
N TYR A 167 7.64 9.50 -7.00
CA TYR A 167 6.48 8.62 -7.13
C TYR A 167 5.30 9.31 -7.82
N CYS A 168 4.98 10.55 -7.43
CA CYS A 168 3.88 11.30 -8.04
C CYS A 168 4.11 11.52 -9.55
N ARG A 169 5.33 11.85 -9.96
CA ARG A 169 5.69 11.97 -11.39
C ARG A 169 5.54 10.65 -12.13
N TYR A 170 6.04 9.55 -11.57
CA TYR A 170 5.88 8.22 -12.17
C TYR A 170 4.41 7.86 -12.35
N PHE A 171 3.57 8.18 -11.36
CA PHE A 171 2.13 7.97 -11.44
C PHE A 171 1.53 8.75 -12.62
N ASP A 172 1.81 10.06 -12.71
CA ASP A 172 1.27 10.93 -13.74
C ASP A 172 1.81 10.57 -15.14
N GLU A 173 3.09 10.22 -15.27
CA GLU A 173 3.70 9.76 -16.53
C GLU A 173 3.08 8.44 -17.00
N THR A 174 2.78 7.51 -16.07
CA THR A 174 2.10 6.26 -16.41
C THR A 174 0.68 6.50 -16.90
N LEU A 175 -0.07 7.39 -16.23
CA LEU A 175 -1.39 7.81 -16.70
C LEU A 175 -1.32 8.44 -18.10
N ALA A 176 -0.37 9.37 -18.32
CA ALA A 176 -0.19 10.02 -19.61
C ALA A 176 0.19 9.00 -20.71
N LYS A 177 1.05 8.03 -20.41
CA LYS A 177 1.43 6.94 -21.33
C LYS A 177 0.23 6.11 -21.77
N VAL A 178 -0.71 5.84 -20.86
CA VAL A 178 -1.93 5.10 -21.16
C VAL A 178 -2.92 5.97 -21.92
N SER A 179 -3.21 7.19 -21.43
CA SER A 179 -4.20 8.09 -22.04
C SER A 179 -3.82 8.48 -23.47
N ALA A 180 -2.53 8.68 -23.77
CA ALA A 180 -2.05 8.94 -25.12
C ALA A 180 -2.46 7.87 -26.16
N ARG A 181 -2.77 6.65 -25.70
CA ARG A 181 -3.17 5.52 -26.56
C ARG A 181 -4.67 5.22 -26.47
N THR A 182 -5.33 5.61 -25.38
CA THR A 182 -6.72 5.23 -25.12
C THR A 182 -7.72 6.37 -25.24
N ASP A 183 -7.31 7.64 -25.14
CA ASP A 183 -8.25 8.78 -25.18
C ASP A 183 -8.98 8.92 -26.52
N ALA A 184 -8.31 8.59 -27.63
CA ALA A 184 -8.90 8.62 -28.95
C ALA A 184 -9.84 7.43 -29.26
N LEU A 185 -9.95 6.45 -28.36
CA LEU A 185 -10.83 5.31 -28.54
C LEU A 185 -12.30 5.73 -28.51
N ARG A 186 -13.02 5.37 -29.57
CA ARG A 186 -14.48 5.52 -29.59
C ARG A 186 -15.11 4.60 -28.54
N ASP A 187 -16.31 4.90 -28.13
CA ASP A 187 -17.05 4.16 -27.12
C ASP A 187 -17.16 2.64 -27.41
N ALA A 188 -17.42 2.29 -28.67
CA ALA A 188 -17.49 0.90 -29.11
C ALA A 188 -16.14 0.15 -29.11
N GLN A 189 -15.03 0.84 -28.94
CA GLN A 189 -13.69 0.25 -28.87
C GLN A 189 -13.23 0.03 -27.44
N ARG A 190 -14.00 0.49 -26.46
CA ARG A 190 -13.76 0.32 -25.02
C ARG A 190 -14.48 -0.93 -24.53
N PRO A 191 -13.77 -2.00 -24.14
CA PRO A 191 -14.43 -3.22 -23.71
C PRO A 191 -15.22 -3.02 -22.42
N ARG A 192 -16.34 -3.73 -22.31
CA ARG A 192 -17.09 -3.86 -21.06
C ARG A 192 -16.32 -4.78 -20.12
N VAL A 193 -16.01 -4.31 -18.93
CA VAL A 193 -15.14 -4.99 -17.97
C VAL A 193 -15.88 -5.24 -16.67
N LEU A 194 -15.84 -6.47 -16.18
CA LEU A 194 -16.28 -6.85 -14.85
C LEU A 194 -15.06 -7.17 -13.97
N TYR A 195 -14.83 -6.41 -12.88
CA TYR A 195 -13.92 -6.83 -11.81
C TYR A 195 -14.72 -7.45 -10.69
N ALA A 196 -14.46 -8.71 -10.35
CA ALA A 196 -15.28 -9.44 -9.41
C ALA A 196 -14.56 -10.55 -8.65
N ASN A 197 -15.07 -10.84 -7.45
CA ASN A 197 -15.03 -12.17 -6.88
C ASN A 197 -16.27 -12.92 -7.35
N LEU A 198 -16.12 -13.83 -8.29
CA LEU A 198 -17.25 -14.53 -8.91
C LEU A 198 -17.90 -15.54 -7.96
N LYS A 199 -17.16 -16.10 -7.01
CA LYS A 199 -17.72 -17.03 -6.01
C LYS A 199 -18.75 -16.33 -5.12
N ASN A 200 -18.45 -15.11 -4.72
CA ASN A 200 -19.30 -14.30 -3.83
C ASN A 200 -20.23 -13.36 -4.61
N LEU A 201 -20.12 -13.30 -5.93
CA LEU A 201 -20.83 -12.35 -6.80
C LEU A 201 -20.71 -10.91 -6.30
N THR A 202 -19.47 -10.49 -6.04
CA THR A 202 -19.17 -9.20 -5.44
C THR A 202 -18.09 -8.47 -6.23
N GLN A 203 -18.33 -7.23 -6.58
CA GLN A 203 -17.27 -6.29 -6.97
C GLN A 203 -16.69 -5.73 -5.67
N PRO A 204 -15.40 -5.99 -5.37
CA PRO A 204 -14.90 -5.79 -4.01
C PRO A 204 -14.57 -4.34 -3.65
N HIS A 205 -14.20 -3.51 -4.65
CA HIS A 205 -13.77 -2.14 -4.41
C HIS A 205 -14.15 -1.17 -5.52
N ARG A 206 -14.81 -0.09 -5.17
CA ARG A 206 -15.24 0.98 -6.09
C ARG A 206 -14.08 1.62 -6.88
N ILE A 207 -12.85 1.59 -6.37
CA ILE A 207 -11.67 2.09 -7.11
C ILE A 207 -11.51 1.42 -8.48
N ALA A 208 -12.10 0.24 -8.68
CA ALA A 208 -12.07 -0.45 -9.96
C ALA A 208 -12.75 0.34 -11.08
N GLU A 209 -13.81 1.08 -10.77
CA GLU A 209 -14.48 1.93 -11.76
C GLU A 209 -13.51 2.93 -12.38
N TRP A 210 -12.67 3.53 -11.53
CA TRP A 210 -11.70 4.52 -11.95
C TRP A 210 -10.55 3.91 -12.77
N TRP A 211 -9.88 2.85 -12.28
CA TRP A 211 -8.74 2.33 -13.01
C TRP A 211 -9.16 1.58 -14.28
N ILE A 212 -10.35 0.97 -14.34
CA ILE A 212 -10.89 0.40 -15.57
C ILE A 212 -11.10 1.49 -16.62
N ALA A 213 -11.72 2.62 -16.23
CA ALA A 213 -11.92 3.76 -17.13
C ALA A 213 -10.58 4.34 -17.62
N LYS A 214 -9.61 4.54 -16.71
CA LYS A 214 -8.26 5.06 -17.05
C LYS A 214 -7.49 4.10 -17.95
N ALA A 215 -7.70 2.81 -17.83
CA ALA A 215 -7.10 1.80 -18.72
C ALA A 215 -7.81 1.68 -20.08
N GLY A 216 -8.83 2.48 -20.35
CA GLY A 216 -9.56 2.49 -21.62
C GLY A 216 -10.70 1.48 -21.70
N GLY A 217 -11.16 0.92 -20.58
CA GLY A 217 -12.33 0.06 -20.48
C GLY A 217 -13.60 0.80 -20.02
N LYS A 218 -14.69 0.05 -19.89
CA LYS A 218 -15.95 0.48 -19.27
C LYS A 218 -16.30 -0.50 -18.17
N SER A 219 -16.34 -0.07 -16.93
CA SER A 219 -16.81 -0.93 -15.86
C SER A 219 -18.31 -1.18 -15.99
N VAL A 220 -18.71 -2.45 -16.01
CA VAL A 220 -20.14 -2.81 -16.08
C VAL A 220 -20.86 -2.56 -14.75
N THR A 221 -20.13 -2.31 -13.69
CA THR A 221 -20.65 -2.02 -12.35
C THR A 221 -20.65 -0.53 -12.00
N ASP A 222 -20.23 0.35 -12.91
CA ASP A 222 -20.23 1.79 -12.71
C ASP A 222 -21.65 2.38 -12.88
N ASP A 223 -22.33 2.51 -11.76
CA ASP A 223 -23.70 3.04 -11.64
C ASP A 223 -23.78 4.36 -10.86
N GLY A 224 -22.61 4.97 -10.57
CA GLY A 224 -22.52 6.20 -9.78
C GLY A 224 -22.67 6.01 -8.27
N ARG A 225 -22.69 4.75 -7.76
CA ARG A 225 -22.78 4.47 -6.33
C ARG A 225 -21.60 5.03 -5.53
N THR A 226 -21.80 5.17 -4.23
CA THR A 226 -20.77 5.59 -3.26
C THR A 226 -20.29 4.45 -2.36
N SER A 227 -20.97 3.29 -2.36
CA SER A 227 -20.56 2.10 -1.61
C SER A 227 -19.29 1.49 -2.16
N GLU A 228 -18.42 0.99 -1.30
CA GLU A 228 -17.15 0.39 -1.71
C GLU A 228 -17.35 -0.95 -2.41
N ALA A 229 -18.11 -1.85 -1.81
CA ALA A 229 -18.43 -3.15 -2.40
C ALA A 229 -19.83 -3.12 -3.02
N PHE A 230 -20.03 -3.94 -4.04
CA PHE A 230 -21.27 -4.08 -4.75
C PHE A 230 -21.57 -5.56 -4.99
N ASN A 231 -22.73 -6.03 -4.54
CA ASN A 231 -23.22 -7.38 -4.79
C ASN A 231 -24.08 -7.38 -6.04
N PHE A 232 -23.91 -8.38 -6.88
CA PHE A 232 -24.66 -8.55 -8.12
C PHE A 232 -25.16 -9.99 -8.25
N SER A 233 -26.03 -10.23 -9.24
CA SER A 233 -26.55 -11.58 -9.56
C SER A 233 -25.96 -12.11 -10.85
N ILE A 234 -26.13 -13.42 -11.10
CA ILE A 234 -25.76 -14.04 -12.37
C ILE A 234 -26.55 -13.43 -13.54
N GLU A 235 -27.81 -13.11 -13.33
CA GLU A 235 -28.66 -12.46 -14.35
C GLU A 235 -28.10 -11.09 -14.74
N GLN A 236 -27.54 -10.35 -13.77
CA GLN A 236 -26.87 -9.08 -14.07
C GLN A 236 -25.60 -9.31 -14.88
N VAL A 237 -24.81 -10.34 -14.57
CA VAL A 237 -23.61 -10.69 -15.38
C VAL A 237 -24.00 -11.03 -16.82
N LEU A 238 -25.08 -11.81 -17.01
CA LEU A 238 -25.60 -12.16 -18.35
C LEU A 238 -26.10 -10.91 -19.09
N HIS A 239 -26.79 -10.00 -18.39
CA HIS A 239 -27.28 -8.74 -18.96
C HIS A 239 -26.15 -7.80 -19.36
N TRP A 240 -25.12 -7.65 -18.53
CA TRP A 240 -23.97 -6.81 -18.80
C TRP A 240 -23.10 -7.36 -19.93
N ASP A 241 -23.08 -8.68 -20.10
CA ASP A 241 -22.26 -9.39 -21.07
C ASP A 241 -20.84 -8.83 -21.16
N PRO A 242 -20.04 -8.90 -20.07
CA PRO A 242 -18.69 -8.34 -20.08
C PRO A 242 -17.82 -9.00 -21.14
N GLU A 243 -16.99 -8.19 -21.82
CA GLU A 243 -16.01 -8.64 -22.81
C GLU A 243 -14.68 -9.02 -22.17
N VAL A 244 -14.46 -8.54 -20.95
CA VAL A 244 -13.31 -8.90 -20.08
C VAL A 244 -13.82 -9.12 -18.67
N ILE A 245 -13.38 -10.21 -18.06
CA ILE A 245 -13.59 -10.45 -16.62
C ILE A 245 -12.22 -10.45 -15.93
N ILE A 246 -12.11 -9.72 -14.84
CA ILE A 246 -10.94 -9.72 -13.96
C ILE A 246 -11.38 -10.34 -12.64
N VAL A 247 -10.79 -11.47 -12.28
CA VAL A 247 -11.09 -12.18 -11.03
C VAL A 247 -10.08 -11.85 -9.93
N SER A 248 -10.46 -12.08 -8.67
CA SER A 248 -9.68 -11.69 -7.50
C SER A 248 -8.46 -12.58 -7.22
N ALA A 249 -8.40 -13.79 -7.81
CA ALA A 249 -7.30 -14.73 -7.63
C ALA A 249 -7.19 -15.69 -8.83
N ALA A 250 -6.01 -16.26 -9.05
CA ALA A 250 -5.71 -17.07 -10.22
C ALA A 250 -6.60 -18.33 -10.34
N HIS A 251 -6.87 -19.01 -9.23
CA HIS A 251 -7.75 -20.21 -9.24
C HIS A 251 -9.18 -19.90 -9.73
N GLU A 252 -9.68 -18.68 -9.54
CA GLU A 252 -11.01 -18.28 -10.01
C GLU A 252 -11.13 -18.25 -11.55
N ILE A 253 -10.01 -18.26 -12.28
CA ILE A 253 -10.03 -18.32 -13.76
C ILE A 253 -10.62 -19.65 -14.22
N ALA A 254 -10.15 -20.77 -13.65
CA ALA A 254 -10.67 -22.09 -13.96
C ALA A 254 -12.14 -22.24 -13.58
N ASP A 255 -12.50 -21.72 -12.39
CA ASP A 255 -13.88 -21.71 -11.91
C ASP A 255 -14.81 -20.92 -12.84
N ALA A 256 -14.35 -19.75 -13.34
CA ALA A 256 -15.12 -18.95 -14.30
C ALA A 256 -15.38 -19.70 -15.60
N TYR A 257 -14.39 -20.43 -16.15
CA TYR A 257 -14.57 -21.21 -17.37
C TYR A 257 -15.42 -22.46 -17.16
N ALA A 258 -15.47 -23.01 -15.95
CA ALA A 258 -16.28 -24.17 -15.60
C ALA A 258 -17.75 -23.84 -15.27
N ASP A 259 -18.05 -22.55 -14.99
CA ASP A 259 -19.39 -22.14 -14.59
C ASP A 259 -20.35 -22.08 -15.77
N ALA A 260 -21.20 -23.12 -15.89
CA ALA A 260 -22.20 -23.24 -16.97
C ALA A 260 -23.18 -22.05 -17.00
N ARG A 261 -23.42 -21.36 -15.88
CA ARG A 261 -24.36 -20.24 -15.78
C ARG A 261 -23.91 -19.04 -16.62
N ILE A 262 -22.59 -18.84 -16.78
CA ILE A 262 -22.00 -17.72 -17.52
C ILE A 262 -21.28 -18.15 -18.81
N ALA A 263 -21.43 -19.43 -19.24
CA ALA A 263 -20.79 -19.95 -20.45
C ALA A 263 -21.12 -19.14 -21.71
N GLY A 264 -22.27 -18.45 -21.73
CA GLY A 264 -22.71 -17.57 -22.81
C GLY A 264 -22.06 -16.20 -22.86
N VAL A 265 -21.37 -15.77 -21.78
CA VAL A 265 -20.77 -14.44 -21.66
C VAL A 265 -19.60 -14.25 -22.62
N SER A 266 -19.50 -13.06 -23.22
CA SER A 266 -18.47 -12.74 -24.22
C SER A 266 -17.04 -12.99 -23.73
N ALA A 267 -16.71 -12.62 -22.48
CA ALA A 267 -15.39 -12.86 -21.89
C ALA A 267 -15.04 -14.34 -21.80
N ILE A 268 -16.02 -15.21 -21.49
CA ILE A 268 -15.83 -16.67 -21.42
C ILE A 268 -15.58 -17.25 -22.79
N LYS A 269 -16.43 -16.91 -23.78
CA LYS A 269 -16.30 -17.36 -25.17
C LYS A 269 -14.98 -16.97 -25.80
N ASN A 270 -14.53 -15.74 -25.53
CA ASN A 270 -13.32 -15.17 -26.12
C ASN A 270 -12.05 -15.39 -25.28
N ARG A 271 -12.13 -16.18 -24.22
CA ARG A 271 -11.03 -16.49 -23.31
C ARG A 271 -10.34 -15.24 -22.72
N ARG A 272 -11.13 -14.25 -22.31
CA ARG A 272 -10.64 -12.98 -21.73
C ARG A 272 -10.98 -12.89 -20.25
N VAL A 273 -10.61 -13.90 -19.47
CA VAL A 273 -10.65 -13.91 -18.02
C VAL A 273 -9.23 -13.83 -17.49
N TYR A 274 -8.95 -12.86 -16.65
CA TYR A 274 -7.62 -12.61 -16.07
C TYR A 274 -7.71 -12.54 -14.56
N ALA A 275 -6.71 -13.05 -13.86
CA ALA A 275 -6.55 -12.76 -12.44
C ALA A 275 -5.94 -11.37 -12.26
N VAL A 276 -6.44 -10.61 -11.29
CA VAL A 276 -5.80 -9.36 -10.92
C VAL A 276 -4.41 -9.63 -10.33
N PRO A 277 -3.36 -8.90 -10.74
CA PRO A 277 -2.05 -9.06 -10.16
C PRO A 277 -2.04 -8.80 -8.65
N MET A 278 -1.12 -9.47 -7.96
CA MET A 278 -0.96 -9.33 -6.53
C MET A 278 0.52 -9.24 -6.15
N GLY A 279 0.95 -8.04 -5.85
CA GLY A 279 2.27 -7.72 -5.34
C GLY A 279 2.27 -7.54 -3.83
N ALA A 280 2.81 -6.42 -3.34
CA ALA A 280 2.72 -6.05 -1.93
C ALA A 280 1.26 -5.90 -1.48
N HIS A 281 0.37 -5.52 -2.42
CA HIS A 281 -1.07 -5.53 -2.22
C HIS A 281 -1.80 -6.00 -3.48
N VAL A 282 -3.12 -6.24 -3.38
CA VAL A 282 -3.97 -6.59 -4.53
C VAL A 282 -4.13 -5.37 -5.43
N TRP A 283 -3.77 -5.48 -6.71
CA TRP A 283 -3.76 -4.34 -7.63
C TRP A 283 -5.16 -3.80 -7.98
N GLY A 284 -6.17 -4.66 -7.94
CA GLY A 284 -7.57 -4.24 -8.18
C GLY A 284 -8.15 -3.35 -7.08
N ASN A 285 -7.52 -3.34 -5.92
CA ASN A 285 -7.88 -2.53 -4.77
C ASN A 285 -6.99 -1.28 -4.68
N ARG A 286 -7.17 -0.47 -3.63
CA ARG A 286 -6.29 0.68 -3.37
C ARG A 286 -4.90 0.19 -2.96
N THR A 287 -3.87 0.62 -3.67
CA THR A 287 -2.48 0.21 -3.42
C THR A 287 -1.51 1.27 -3.95
N ALA A 288 -0.30 1.35 -3.36
CA ALA A 288 0.78 2.16 -3.92
C ALA A 288 1.23 1.67 -5.31
N GLU A 289 0.88 0.43 -5.70
CA GLU A 289 1.14 -0.14 -7.02
C GLU A 289 0.10 0.27 -8.08
N GLN A 290 -0.78 1.22 -7.76
CA GLN A 290 -1.88 1.67 -8.64
C GLN A 290 -1.44 2.08 -10.06
N PRO A 291 -0.27 2.73 -10.29
CA PRO A 291 0.20 3.00 -11.65
C PRO A 291 0.40 1.73 -12.47
N LEU A 292 0.93 0.68 -11.87
CA LEU A 292 1.10 -0.62 -12.51
C LEU A 292 -0.24 -1.27 -12.84
N THR A 293 -1.24 -1.13 -11.95
CA THR A 293 -2.60 -1.62 -12.19
C THR A 293 -3.17 -1.07 -13.49
N ILE A 294 -3.07 0.24 -13.70
CA ILE A 294 -3.61 0.93 -14.88
C ILE A 294 -2.90 0.47 -16.14
N LEU A 295 -1.58 0.37 -16.10
CA LEU A 295 -0.77 -0.05 -17.26
C LEU A 295 -1.01 -1.52 -17.64
N TRP A 296 -1.08 -2.40 -16.63
CA TRP A 296 -1.42 -3.82 -16.81
C TRP A 296 -2.82 -3.99 -17.40
N ALA A 297 -3.81 -3.30 -16.84
CA ALA A 297 -5.20 -3.36 -17.30
C ALA A 297 -5.32 -2.83 -18.74
N ALA A 298 -4.65 -1.72 -19.06
CA ALA A 298 -4.64 -1.17 -20.43
C ALA A 298 -4.08 -2.18 -21.44
N LYS A 299 -3.01 -2.90 -21.08
CA LYS A 299 -2.47 -3.97 -21.92
C LYS A 299 -3.42 -5.16 -22.03
N ALA A 300 -4.09 -5.55 -20.95
CA ALA A 300 -5.10 -6.62 -20.97
C ALA A 300 -6.34 -6.25 -21.82
N PHE A 301 -6.76 -4.99 -21.79
CA PHE A 301 -7.92 -4.50 -22.54
C PHE A 301 -7.60 -4.30 -24.03
N HIS A 302 -6.41 -3.76 -24.33
CA HIS A 302 -5.97 -3.33 -25.65
C HIS A 302 -4.59 -3.90 -26.00
N PRO A 303 -4.39 -5.22 -26.13
CA PRO A 303 -3.07 -5.82 -26.30
C PRO A 303 -2.30 -5.27 -27.50
N GLU A 304 -2.97 -4.95 -28.60
CA GLU A 304 -2.32 -4.37 -29.79
C GLU A 304 -1.80 -2.96 -29.59
N LEU A 305 -2.51 -2.13 -28.79
CA LEU A 305 -2.06 -0.76 -28.49
C LEU A 305 -0.86 -0.74 -27.52
N PHE A 306 -0.66 -1.81 -26.77
CA PHE A 306 0.38 -1.92 -25.74
C PHE A 306 1.34 -3.10 -26.01
N LYS A 307 1.47 -3.55 -27.26
CA LYS A 307 2.36 -4.67 -27.62
C LYS A 307 3.82 -4.41 -27.30
N ASP A 308 4.25 -3.15 -27.38
CA ASP A 308 5.59 -2.67 -27.06
C ASP A 308 5.87 -2.53 -25.55
N VAL A 309 4.85 -2.67 -24.69
CA VAL A 309 4.99 -2.56 -23.24
C VAL A 309 5.34 -3.91 -22.63
N ALA A 310 6.55 -4.04 -22.08
CA ALA A 310 6.97 -5.18 -21.28
C ALA A 310 6.56 -4.96 -19.82
N ILE A 311 5.37 -5.43 -19.43
CA ILE A 311 4.83 -5.20 -18.08
C ILE A 311 5.71 -5.80 -16.98
N SER A 312 6.42 -6.89 -17.25
CA SER A 312 7.40 -7.49 -16.34
C SER A 312 8.56 -6.53 -16.01
N GLU A 313 9.05 -5.79 -17.01
CA GLU A 313 10.10 -4.80 -16.80
C GLU A 313 9.60 -3.58 -16.03
N GLU A 314 8.35 -3.16 -16.26
CA GLU A 314 7.71 -2.09 -15.48
C GLU A 314 7.58 -2.49 -13.99
N VAL A 315 7.17 -3.72 -13.70
CA VAL A 315 7.13 -4.27 -12.32
C VAL A 315 8.53 -4.28 -11.71
N ARG A 316 9.51 -4.82 -12.43
CA ARG A 316 10.91 -4.88 -11.99
C ARG A 316 11.44 -3.49 -11.64
N ALA A 317 11.23 -2.52 -12.54
CA ALA A 317 11.67 -1.14 -12.36
C ALA A 317 10.97 -0.46 -11.18
N PHE A 318 9.66 -0.65 -11.03
CA PHE A 318 8.89 -0.09 -9.92
C PHE A 318 9.40 -0.58 -8.56
N TYR A 319 9.55 -1.89 -8.41
CA TYR A 319 10.04 -2.47 -7.15
C TYR A 319 11.48 -2.05 -6.84
N ALA A 320 12.36 -2.01 -7.84
CA ALA A 320 13.72 -1.55 -7.65
C ALA A 320 13.79 -0.06 -7.28
N ASN A 321 13.00 0.78 -7.95
CA ASN A 321 13.07 2.23 -7.80
C ASN A 321 12.35 2.74 -6.55
N PHE A 322 11.20 2.19 -6.22
CA PHE A 322 10.37 2.67 -5.10
C PHE A 322 10.47 1.77 -3.88
N PHE A 323 10.24 0.46 -4.02
CA PHE A 323 10.26 -0.47 -2.90
C PHE A 323 11.69 -0.85 -2.45
N LYS A 324 12.71 -0.46 -3.24
CA LYS A 324 14.13 -0.83 -3.02
C LYS A 324 14.35 -2.34 -2.92
N SER A 325 13.50 -3.10 -3.59
CA SER A 325 13.50 -4.57 -3.59
C SER A 325 13.81 -5.11 -4.99
N LYS A 326 14.63 -6.16 -5.05
CA LYS A 326 14.93 -6.89 -6.29
C LYS A 326 14.05 -8.13 -6.35
N LEU A 327 13.21 -8.21 -7.36
CA LEU A 327 12.39 -9.37 -7.63
C LEU A 327 13.11 -10.31 -8.60
N SER A 328 12.97 -11.62 -8.39
CA SER A 328 13.31 -12.63 -9.39
C SER A 328 12.29 -12.64 -10.52
N ASP A 329 12.63 -13.26 -11.66
CA ASP A 329 11.67 -13.45 -12.77
C ASP A 329 10.44 -14.23 -12.31
N ASN A 330 10.65 -15.27 -11.50
CA ASN A 330 9.56 -16.05 -10.91
C ASN A 330 8.67 -15.20 -9.98
N ASP A 331 9.22 -14.27 -9.20
CA ASP A 331 8.40 -13.39 -8.37
C ASP A 331 7.52 -12.47 -9.23
N ILE A 332 8.06 -11.97 -10.34
CA ILE A 332 7.32 -11.12 -11.27
C ILE A 332 6.19 -11.90 -11.92
N ASP A 333 6.45 -13.12 -12.37
CA ASP A 333 5.42 -14.01 -12.94
C ASP A 333 4.31 -14.30 -11.92
N VAL A 334 4.69 -14.63 -10.67
CA VAL A 334 3.72 -14.87 -9.58
C VAL A 334 2.86 -13.63 -9.30
N ILE A 335 3.44 -12.43 -9.33
CA ILE A 335 2.69 -11.18 -9.18
C ILE A 335 1.70 -11.01 -10.32
N LEU A 336 2.19 -11.07 -11.57
CA LEU A 336 1.40 -10.78 -12.76
C LEU A 336 0.28 -11.78 -13.02
N GLU A 337 0.48 -13.03 -12.63
CA GLU A 337 -0.52 -14.09 -12.73
C GLU A 337 -1.49 -14.16 -11.55
N GLY A 338 -1.34 -13.29 -10.54
CA GLY A 338 -2.21 -13.28 -9.37
C GLY A 338 -2.08 -14.52 -8.48
N ARG A 339 -0.93 -15.22 -8.52
CA ARG A 339 -0.65 -16.49 -7.82
C ARG A 339 0.04 -16.34 -6.48
N ALA A 340 0.08 -15.14 -5.89
CA ALA A 340 0.81 -14.91 -4.64
C ALA A 340 0.39 -15.84 -3.48
N GLY A 341 -0.84 -16.33 -3.49
CA GLY A 341 -1.39 -17.25 -2.47
C GLY A 341 -1.37 -18.73 -2.87
N GLU A 342 -0.87 -19.07 -4.03
CA GLU A 342 -0.84 -20.45 -4.52
C GLU A 342 0.54 -21.08 -4.24
N HIS A 343 0.55 -22.34 -3.82
CA HIS A 343 1.73 -23.19 -3.56
C HIS A 343 1.84 -24.31 -4.57
#